data_6de1ac77477acf1db73fa28699cd66b9
#
_entry.id   6de1ac77477acf1db73fa28699cd66b9
#
_cell.length_a   1.000
_cell.length_b   1.000
_cell.length_c   1.000
_cell.angle_alpha   90.00
_cell.angle_beta   90.00
_cell.angle_gamma   90.00
#
_symmetry.space_group_name_H-M   'P 1'
#
loop_
_entity.id
_entity.type
_entity.pdbx_description
1 polymer ?
#
loop_
_entity_poly.entity_id
_entity_poly.type
_entity_poly.pdbx_seq_one_letter_code
_entity_poly.pdbx_strand_id
1 'polypeptide(L)'
;VVTNPKKAAAALSWAVDEMENRYKLMSKVGVRNITGFNVKMDTEREEYEMKLKQWEHDNKNSVKSDEIESEEESDKPTEPPEKLPYILIVIDELADLMMVASKGGEEALTRLAQMARASGIHLIVATQRPSVDVLTGIIKANFPSRISYKVTSRVDSRTILDSMGAEKLLGKGDMLFMPPGTHRLLRIHGAMVSDEEIQKIISFIKEQKKPTYKDQIFEVAVTDKGKTKEAEDYDERYD
;
A
#
# COMPACT_ATOMS: atom_id res chain seq x y z
N VAL A 1 3.16 1.44 -14.47
CA VAL A 1 4.16 2.33 -13.84
C VAL A 1 3.64 3.75 -13.90
N VAL A 2 3.65 4.45 -12.74
CA VAL A 2 3.22 5.86 -12.66
C VAL A 2 4.45 6.75 -12.84
N THR A 3 4.52 7.45 -13.97
CA THR A 3 5.65 8.33 -14.31
C THR A 3 5.38 9.82 -14.02
N ASN A 4 4.11 10.17 -13.81
CA ASN A 4 3.71 11.54 -13.53
C ASN A 4 3.64 11.78 -12.00
N PRO A 5 4.41 12.73 -11.43
CA PRO A 5 4.45 12.96 -9.98
C PRO A 5 3.09 13.38 -9.38
N LYS A 6 2.24 14.09 -10.14
CA LYS A 6 0.88 14.43 -9.66
C LYS A 6 0.00 13.20 -9.54
N LYS A 7 0.11 12.24 -10.49
CA LYS A 7 -0.57 10.96 -10.41
C LYS A 7 0.00 10.10 -9.28
N ALA A 8 1.30 10.18 -9.01
CA ALA A 8 1.93 9.48 -7.89
C ALA A 8 1.40 9.99 -6.54
N ALA A 9 1.25 11.31 -6.38
CA ALA A 9 0.63 11.90 -5.19
C ALA A 9 -0.83 11.44 -5.01
N ALA A 10 -1.61 11.39 -6.10
CA ALA A 10 -2.98 10.86 -6.07
C ALA A 10 -3.02 9.38 -5.65
N ALA A 11 -2.10 8.57 -6.16
CA ALA A 11 -1.99 7.16 -5.77
C ALA A 11 -1.65 6.98 -4.29
N LEU A 12 -0.81 7.86 -3.71
CA LEU A 12 -0.54 7.84 -2.27
C LEU A 12 -1.77 8.25 -1.44
N SER A 13 -2.53 9.27 -1.87
CA SER A 13 -3.80 9.64 -1.22
C SER A 13 -4.79 8.48 -1.26
N TRP A 14 -4.95 7.85 -2.41
CA TRP A 14 -5.76 6.63 -2.52
C TRP A 14 -5.30 5.52 -1.57
N ALA A 15 -3.99 5.33 -1.42
CA ALA A 15 -3.46 4.31 -0.51
C ALA A 15 -3.77 4.61 0.97
N VAL A 16 -3.82 5.89 1.35
CA VAL A 16 -4.27 6.33 2.68
C VAL A 16 -5.75 6.02 2.87
N ASP A 17 -6.60 6.36 1.90
CA ASP A 17 -8.03 6.07 1.96
C ASP A 17 -8.31 4.57 2.02
N GLU A 18 -7.59 3.78 1.22
CA GLU A 18 -7.67 2.32 1.23
C GLU A 18 -7.24 1.74 2.59
N MET A 19 -6.16 2.27 3.18
CA MET A 19 -5.73 1.91 4.53
C MET A 19 -6.84 2.14 5.55
N GLU A 20 -7.48 3.31 5.52
CA GLU A 20 -8.58 3.64 6.43
C GLU A 20 -9.80 2.75 6.24
N ASN A 21 -10.15 2.47 4.97
CA ASN A 21 -11.24 1.55 4.65
C ASN A 21 -10.98 0.14 5.19
N ARG A 22 -9.73 -0.34 5.05
CA ARG A 22 -9.33 -1.63 5.64
C ARG A 22 -9.43 -1.63 7.15
N TYR A 23 -9.04 -0.55 7.82
CA TYR A 23 -9.23 -0.43 9.28
C TYR A 23 -10.70 -0.47 9.68
N LYS A 24 -11.59 0.19 8.93
CA LYS A 24 -13.04 0.12 9.16
C LYS A 24 -13.57 -1.31 9.01
N LEU A 25 -13.13 -2.04 7.97
CA LEU A 25 -13.51 -3.44 7.76
C LEU A 25 -13.01 -4.34 8.88
N MET A 26 -11.73 -4.25 9.24
CA MET A 26 -11.13 -5.01 10.33
C MET A 26 -11.81 -4.73 11.67
N SER A 27 -12.17 -3.48 11.94
CA SER A 27 -12.90 -3.08 13.16
C SER A 27 -14.29 -3.69 13.23
N LYS A 28 -15.05 -3.69 12.12
CA LYS A 28 -16.39 -4.32 12.06
C LYS A 28 -16.35 -5.81 12.39
N VAL A 29 -15.27 -6.47 11.98
CA VAL A 29 -15.06 -7.91 12.16
C VAL A 29 -14.38 -8.22 13.51
N GLY A 30 -13.89 -7.20 14.23
CA GLY A 30 -13.25 -7.33 15.55
C GLY A 30 -11.82 -7.89 15.50
N VAL A 31 -11.08 -7.65 14.40
CA VAL A 31 -9.69 -8.10 14.22
C VAL A 31 -8.72 -6.91 14.15
N ARG A 32 -7.43 -7.16 14.45
CA ARG A 32 -6.41 -6.10 14.56
C ARG A 32 -5.51 -5.95 13.36
N ASN A 33 -5.49 -6.91 12.45
CA ASN A 33 -4.61 -6.91 11.29
C ASN A 33 -5.20 -7.75 10.14
N ILE A 34 -4.61 -7.55 8.94
CA ILE A 34 -5.04 -8.21 7.71
C ILE A 34 -4.96 -9.75 7.80
N THR A 35 -3.97 -10.29 8.50
CA THR A 35 -3.83 -11.75 8.65
C THR A 35 -5.02 -12.33 9.40
N GLY A 36 -5.37 -11.73 10.55
CA GLY A 36 -6.56 -12.12 11.31
C GLY A 36 -7.85 -11.93 10.53
N PHE A 37 -7.95 -10.83 9.74
CA PHE A 37 -9.09 -10.60 8.86
C PHE A 37 -9.23 -11.72 7.83
N ASN A 38 -8.17 -12.03 7.11
CA ASN A 38 -8.20 -13.03 6.05
C ASN A 38 -8.48 -14.44 6.57
N VAL A 39 -7.94 -14.82 7.73
CA VAL A 39 -8.28 -16.10 8.39
C VAL A 39 -9.76 -16.17 8.76
N LYS A 40 -10.31 -15.08 9.28
CA LYS A 40 -11.73 -15.04 9.64
C LYS A 40 -12.63 -15.12 8.40
N MET A 41 -12.26 -14.43 7.31
CA MET A 41 -13.00 -14.51 6.04
C MET A 41 -12.95 -15.92 5.43
N ASP A 42 -11.85 -16.66 5.59
CA ASP A 42 -11.80 -18.06 5.18
C ASP A 42 -12.83 -18.91 5.95
N THR A 43 -12.87 -18.78 7.28
CA THR A 43 -13.83 -19.50 8.12
C THR A 43 -15.27 -19.14 7.79
N GLU A 44 -15.57 -17.84 7.66
CA GLU A 44 -16.91 -17.36 7.31
C GLU A 44 -17.34 -17.82 5.91
N ARG A 45 -16.41 -17.95 4.96
CA ARG A 45 -16.69 -18.48 3.62
C ARG A 45 -17.02 -19.97 3.64
N GLU A 46 -16.27 -20.76 4.42
CA GLU A 46 -16.57 -22.19 4.61
C GLU A 46 -17.96 -22.39 5.23
N GLU A 47 -18.31 -21.60 6.25
CA GLU A 47 -19.65 -21.62 6.86
C GLU A 47 -20.73 -21.19 5.87
N TYR A 48 -20.48 -20.15 5.08
CA TYR A 48 -21.42 -19.68 4.06
C TYR A 48 -21.67 -20.76 3.01
N GLU A 49 -20.62 -21.43 2.50
CA GLU A 49 -20.76 -22.50 1.51
C GLU A 49 -21.56 -23.67 2.06
N MET A 50 -21.40 -24.03 3.33
CA MET A 50 -22.21 -25.07 3.99
C MET A 50 -23.68 -24.65 4.09
N LYS A 51 -23.96 -23.43 4.57
CA LYS A 51 -25.32 -22.89 4.68
C LYS A 51 -25.98 -22.74 3.29
N LEU A 52 -25.24 -22.32 2.27
CA LEU A 52 -25.75 -22.19 0.92
C LEU A 52 -26.16 -23.55 0.34
N LYS A 53 -25.33 -24.58 0.51
CA LYS A 53 -25.68 -25.94 0.07
C LYS A 53 -26.90 -26.48 0.78
N GLN A 54 -27.05 -26.22 2.06
CA GLN A 54 -28.23 -26.62 2.84
C GLN A 54 -29.47 -25.88 2.34
N TRP A 55 -29.38 -24.57 2.17
CA TRP A 55 -30.46 -23.73 1.64
C TRP A 55 -30.89 -24.18 0.23
N GLU A 56 -29.93 -24.45 -0.66
CA GLU A 56 -30.22 -25.00 -2.01
C GLU A 56 -30.89 -26.37 -1.97
N HIS A 57 -30.50 -27.24 -1.01
CA HIS A 57 -31.12 -28.57 -0.82
C HIS A 57 -32.56 -28.42 -0.33
N ASP A 58 -32.79 -27.57 0.64
CA ASP A 58 -34.10 -27.37 1.24
C ASP A 58 -35.08 -26.72 0.24
N ASN A 59 -34.62 -25.75 -0.55
CA ASN A 59 -35.42 -25.10 -1.58
C ASN A 59 -35.71 -26.00 -2.80
N LYS A 60 -34.78 -26.89 -3.18
CA LYS A 60 -35.06 -27.88 -4.24
C LYS A 60 -36.19 -28.85 -3.85
N ASN A 61 -36.37 -29.07 -2.59
CA ASN A 61 -37.43 -29.95 -2.07
C ASN A 61 -38.76 -29.21 -1.91
N SER A 62 -38.77 -27.88 -1.86
CA SER A 62 -39.95 -27.01 -1.64
C SER A 62 -40.68 -26.62 -2.92
N VAL A 63 -40.06 -26.77 -4.10
CA VAL A 63 -40.68 -26.40 -5.40
C VAL A 63 -41.78 -27.37 -5.80
N LYS A 64 -42.91 -27.28 -5.11
CA LYS A 64 -44.23 -27.87 -5.50
C LYS A 64 -45.43 -27.00 -5.10
N SER A 65 -45.30 -25.67 -4.99
CA SER A 65 -46.46 -24.80 -4.84
C SER A 65 -46.17 -23.41 -5.47
N ASP A 66 -46.94 -23.10 -6.47
CA ASP A 66 -46.76 -21.97 -7.43
C ASP A 66 -47.11 -20.56 -6.85
N GLU A 67 -46.94 -20.27 -5.57
CA GLU A 67 -47.44 -18.99 -4.99
C GLU A 67 -46.49 -18.21 -4.08
N ILE A 68 -45.19 -18.54 -3.97
CA ILE A 68 -44.28 -17.81 -3.03
C ILE A 68 -42.96 -17.39 -3.70
N GLU A 69 -43.00 -16.46 -4.66
CA GLU A 69 -41.77 -15.84 -5.21
C GLU A 69 -41.18 -14.69 -4.34
N SER A 70 -41.92 -14.16 -3.34
CA SER A 70 -41.50 -12.96 -2.59
C SER A 70 -40.86 -13.20 -1.24
N GLU A 71 -40.97 -14.41 -0.66
CA GLU A 71 -40.38 -14.73 0.66
C GLU A 71 -39.06 -15.52 0.57
N GLU A 72 -38.75 -16.14 -0.57
CA GLU A 72 -37.55 -16.99 -0.74
C GLU A 72 -36.23 -16.20 -0.81
N GLU A 73 -36.25 -14.91 -1.18
CA GLU A 73 -35.03 -14.07 -1.21
C GLU A 73 -34.55 -13.62 0.20
N SER A 74 -35.43 -13.65 1.22
CA SER A 74 -35.10 -13.18 2.57
C SER A 74 -34.22 -14.13 3.37
N ASP A 75 -34.24 -15.42 3.07
CA ASP A 75 -33.58 -16.47 3.86
C ASP A 75 -32.24 -16.97 3.24
N LYS A 76 -31.86 -16.40 2.07
CA LYS A 76 -30.60 -16.75 1.44
C LYS A 76 -29.40 -16.27 2.29
N PRO A 77 -28.42 -17.13 2.59
CA PRO A 77 -27.24 -16.70 3.33
C PRO A 77 -26.51 -15.54 2.68
N THR A 78 -26.11 -14.56 3.48
CA THR A 78 -25.36 -13.39 2.98
C THR A 78 -23.89 -13.77 2.74
N GLU A 79 -23.39 -13.46 1.55
CA GLU A 79 -21.99 -13.74 1.20
C GLU A 79 -21.03 -12.92 2.08
N PRO A 80 -20.01 -13.54 2.70
CA PRO A 80 -19.02 -12.82 3.48
C PRO A 80 -18.12 -11.95 2.57
N PRO A 81 -17.50 -10.89 3.12
CA PRO A 81 -16.55 -10.08 2.38
C PRO A 81 -15.39 -10.91 1.81
N GLU A 82 -14.84 -10.45 0.70
CA GLU A 82 -13.64 -11.06 0.14
C GLU A 82 -12.41 -10.80 1.00
N LYS A 83 -11.43 -11.71 0.91
CA LYS A 83 -10.10 -11.49 1.53
C LYS A 83 -9.44 -10.23 0.99
N LEU A 84 -8.75 -9.55 1.88
CA LEU A 84 -7.95 -8.38 1.50
C LEU A 84 -6.59 -8.81 0.96
N PRO A 85 -6.21 -8.39 -0.25
CA PRO A 85 -4.88 -8.64 -0.79
C PRO A 85 -3.84 -7.74 -0.09
N TYR A 86 -2.58 -8.20 0.00
CA TYR A 86 -1.48 -7.32 0.35
C TYR A 86 -1.20 -6.33 -0.78
N ILE A 87 -0.85 -5.09 -0.41
CA ILE A 87 -0.47 -4.04 -1.36
C ILE A 87 0.99 -3.70 -1.13
N LEU A 88 1.78 -3.69 -2.20
CA LEU A 88 3.16 -3.20 -2.19
C LEU A 88 3.24 -1.92 -3.03
N ILE A 89 3.69 -0.84 -2.39
CA ILE A 89 3.95 0.44 -3.03
C ILE A 89 5.46 0.61 -3.16
N VAL A 90 5.94 0.79 -4.39
CA VAL A 90 7.35 1.02 -4.67
C VAL A 90 7.53 2.43 -5.22
N ILE A 91 8.36 3.24 -4.56
CA ILE A 91 8.76 4.59 -4.99
C ILE A 91 10.23 4.50 -5.37
N ASP A 92 10.50 4.64 -6.66
CA ASP A 92 11.85 4.51 -7.23
C ASP A 92 12.72 5.76 -6.95
N GLU A 93 12.13 6.96 -7.06
CA GLU A 93 12.81 8.22 -6.75
C GLU A 93 11.91 9.12 -5.88
N LEU A 94 12.19 9.13 -4.57
CA LEU A 94 11.45 9.94 -3.61
C LEU A 94 11.62 11.44 -3.86
N ALA A 95 12.81 11.87 -4.32
CA ALA A 95 13.09 13.28 -4.52
C ALA A 95 12.13 13.92 -5.53
N ASP A 96 11.79 13.22 -6.62
CA ASP A 96 10.87 13.73 -7.63
C ASP A 96 9.44 13.90 -7.07
N LEU A 97 9.02 13.00 -6.17
CA LEU A 97 7.74 13.13 -5.48
C LEU A 97 7.73 14.33 -4.52
N MET A 98 8.80 14.49 -3.73
CA MET A 98 8.93 15.58 -2.76
C MET A 98 9.00 16.97 -3.44
N MET A 99 9.58 17.06 -4.63
CA MET A 99 9.65 18.32 -5.40
C MET A 99 8.28 18.80 -5.89
N VAL A 100 7.35 17.89 -6.20
CA VAL A 100 6.05 18.22 -6.82
C VAL A 100 4.91 18.23 -5.80
N ALA A 101 4.96 17.37 -4.79
CA ALA A 101 3.90 17.17 -3.80
C ALA A 101 4.41 17.36 -2.37
N SER A 102 5.23 18.40 -2.15
CA SER A 102 6.06 18.59 -0.94
C SER A 102 5.34 18.31 0.39
N LYS A 103 4.25 18.99 0.70
CA LYS A 103 3.54 18.80 1.99
C LYS A 103 2.60 17.59 1.96
N GLY A 104 1.69 17.54 1.01
CA GLY A 104 0.69 16.46 0.95
C GLY A 104 1.28 15.07 0.68
N GLY A 105 2.36 14.99 -0.12
CA GLY A 105 3.07 13.74 -0.37
C GLY A 105 3.83 13.22 0.85
N GLU A 106 4.49 14.10 1.60
CA GLU A 106 5.19 13.76 2.84
C GLU A 106 4.20 13.30 3.93
N GLU A 107 3.08 14.00 4.08
CA GLU A 107 2.03 13.64 5.04
C GLU A 107 1.43 12.27 4.75
N ALA A 108 1.05 12.01 3.47
CA ALA A 108 0.51 10.73 3.06
C ALA A 108 1.51 9.58 3.26
N LEU A 109 2.78 9.79 2.87
CA LEU A 109 3.85 8.82 3.05
C LEU A 109 4.10 8.53 4.53
N THR A 110 4.15 9.57 5.36
CA THR A 110 4.32 9.45 6.82
C THR A 110 3.18 8.66 7.44
N ARG A 111 1.94 8.96 7.07
CA ARG A 111 0.75 8.29 7.59
C ARG A 111 0.73 6.81 7.21
N LEU A 112 1.06 6.50 5.97
CA LEU A 112 1.22 5.11 5.52
C LEU A 112 2.33 4.40 6.29
N ALA A 113 3.51 5.01 6.44
CA ALA A 113 4.62 4.41 7.17
C ALA A 113 4.29 4.10 8.64
N GLN A 114 3.47 4.93 9.30
CA GLN A 114 3.05 4.75 10.68
C GLN A 114 1.99 3.64 10.84
N MET A 115 1.04 3.55 9.93
CA MET A 115 -0.18 2.78 10.17
C MET A 115 -0.41 1.64 9.17
N ALA A 116 0.17 1.66 7.98
CA ALA A 116 -0.23 0.78 6.89
C ALA A 116 0.12 -0.70 7.11
N ARG A 117 1.10 -1.00 7.97
CA ARG A 117 1.57 -2.38 8.22
C ARG A 117 0.44 -3.33 8.63
N ALA A 118 -0.41 -2.91 9.57
CA ALA A 118 -1.49 -3.76 10.06
C ALA A 118 -2.59 -3.96 9.02
N SER A 119 -2.79 -3.00 8.11
CA SER A 119 -3.73 -3.10 6.98
C SER A 119 -3.17 -3.87 5.77
N GLY A 120 -1.93 -4.37 5.86
CA GLY A 120 -1.29 -5.14 4.78
C GLY A 120 -0.78 -4.30 3.62
N ILE A 121 -0.47 -3.01 3.85
CA ILE A 121 0.14 -2.12 2.86
C ILE A 121 1.60 -1.91 3.26
N HIS A 122 2.52 -2.21 2.33
CA HIS A 122 3.96 -2.13 2.53
C HIS A 122 4.59 -1.15 1.54
N LEU A 123 5.66 -0.47 1.99
CA LEU A 123 6.35 0.53 1.20
C LEU A 123 7.82 0.15 1.02
N ILE A 124 8.30 0.31 -0.22
CA ILE A 124 9.73 0.36 -0.55
C ILE A 124 9.99 1.74 -1.15
N VAL A 125 10.83 2.52 -0.50
CA VAL A 125 11.11 3.89 -0.89
C VAL A 125 12.59 4.02 -1.21
N ALA A 126 12.92 4.44 -2.41
CA ALA A 126 14.29 4.65 -2.85
C ALA A 126 14.52 6.11 -3.30
N THR A 127 15.75 6.53 -3.28
CA THR A 127 16.20 7.81 -3.84
C THR A 127 17.68 7.74 -4.22
N GLN A 128 18.03 8.39 -5.31
CA GLN A 128 19.42 8.65 -5.73
C GLN A 128 19.94 10.00 -5.24
N ARG A 129 19.07 10.80 -4.55
CA ARG A 129 19.39 12.15 -4.05
C ARG A 129 19.28 12.18 -2.52
N PRO A 130 20.30 11.70 -1.79
CA PRO A 130 20.27 11.62 -0.34
C PRO A 130 20.52 13.00 0.31
N SER A 131 19.62 13.94 0.09
CA SER A 131 19.65 15.27 0.73
C SER A 131 18.74 15.31 1.96
N VAL A 132 18.95 16.25 2.85
CA VAL A 132 18.14 16.48 4.06
C VAL A 132 16.72 16.94 3.73
N ASP A 133 16.52 17.54 2.56
CA ASP A 133 15.22 17.98 2.08
C ASP A 133 14.37 16.81 1.56
N VAL A 134 15.01 15.73 1.14
CA VAL A 134 14.36 14.50 0.67
C VAL A 134 14.20 13.51 1.82
N LEU A 135 15.27 13.26 2.57
CA LEU A 135 15.28 12.37 3.73
C LEU A 135 15.13 13.20 5.01
N THR A 136 13.96 13.79 5.16
CA THR A 136 13.63 14.63 6.33
C THR A 136 13.67 13.83 7.64
N GLY A 137 13.73 14.53 8.77
CA GLY A 137 13.66 13.89 10.08
C GLY A 137 12.38 13.10 10.27
N ILE A 138 11.26 13.56 9.70
CA ILE A 138 9.96 12.90 9.75
C ILE A 138 9.99 11.59 8.95
N ILE A 139 10.51 11.61 7.74
CA ILE A 139 10.67 10.41 6.90
C ILE A 139 11.57 9.39 7.61
N LYS A 140 12.73 9.80 8.12
CA LYS A 140 13.65 8.89 8.81
C LYS A 140 13.07 8.28 10.09
N ALA A 141 12.27 9.04 10.83
CA ALA A 141 11.61 8.54 12.04
C ALA A 141 10.59 7.43 11.75
N ASN A 142 9.94 7.47 10.57
CA ASN A 142 8.91 6.53 10.19
C ASN A 142 9.42 5.38 9.30
N PHE A 143 10.63 5.50 8.76
CA PHE A 143 11.35 4.45 8.04
C PHE A 143 12.60 4.02 8.80
N PRO A 144 12.45 3.23 9.88
CA PRO A 144 13.57 2.83 10.72
C PRO A 144 14.49 1.81 10.06
N SER A 145 13.97 1.04 9.10
CA SER A 145 14.76 0.09 8.32
C SER A 145 15.35 0.79 7.10
N ARG A 146 16.67 0.88 7.03
CA ARG A 146 17.34 1.64 5.96
C ARG A 146 18.49 0.86 5.34
N ILE A 147 18.68 1.05 4.06
CA ILE A 147 19.77 0.48 3.29
C ILE A 147 20.48 1.61 2.57
N SER A 148 21.80 1.63 2.62
CA SER A 148 22.61 2.49 1.78
C SER A 148 23.60 1.65 0.97
N TYR A 149 23.57 1.83 -0.33
CA TYR A 149 24.67 1.43 -1.19
C TYR A 149 25.81 2.44 -1.10
N LYS A 150 26.87 2.23 -1.91
CA LYS A 150 28.01 3.16 -1.97
C LYS A 150 27.54 4.56 -2.33
N VAL A 151 27.93 5.53 -1.51
CA VAL A 151 27.74 6.98 -1.76
C VAL A 151 29.07 7.68 -1.94
N THR A 152 29.03 8.92 -2.43
CA THR A 152 30.23 9.69 -2.74
C THR A 152 30.84 10.38 -1.52
N SER A 153 30.03 10.73 -0.53
CA SER A 153 30.47 11.51 0.62
C SER A 153 30.03 10.93 1.96
N ARG A 154 30.76 11.32 3.02
CA ARG A 154 30.39 11.01 4.42
C ARG A 154 29.09 11.70 4.84
N VAL A 155 28.78 12.84 4.20
CA VAL A 155 27.55 13.58 4.45
C VAL A 155 26.36 12.76 3.98
N ASP A 156 26.43 12.19 2.77
CA ASP A 156 25.37 11.34 2.22
C ASP A 156 25.13 10.11 3.09
N SER A 157 26.22 9.46 3.54
CA SER A 157 26.12 8.32 4.46
C SER A 157 25.38 8.70 5.74
N ARG A 158 25.70 9.86 6.34
CA ARG A 158 25.01 10.34 7.54
C ARG A 158 23.56 10.71 7.26
N THR A 159 23.26 11.30 6.11
CA THR A 159 21.90 11.64 5.75
C THR A 159 21.00 10.41 5.69
N ILE A 160 21.51 9.29 5.15
CA ILE A 160 20.74 8.06 5.03
C ILE A 160 20.72 7.27 6.34
N LEU A 161 21.89 7.01 6.92
CA LEU A 161 22.08 6.03 8.00
C LEU A 161 22.31 6.64 9.39
N ASP A 162 22.33 7.96 9.50
CA ASP A 162 22.78 8.70 10.69
C ASP A 162 24.20 8.33 11.14
N SER A 163 24.96 7.65 10.28
CA SER A 163 26.31 7.14 10.51
C SER A 163 27.16 7.23 9.25
N MET A 164 28.48 7.31 9.43
CA MET A 164 29.46 7.23 8.34
C MET A 164 29.71 5.76 7.97
N GLY A 165 30.20 5.52 6.76
CA GLY A 165 30.68 4.20 6.33
C GLY A 165 30.22 3.80 4.93
N ALA A 166 29.08 4.28 4.45
CA ALA A 166 28.61 3.96 3.09
C ALA A 166 29.52 4.53 1.99
N GLU A 167 30.29 5.59 2.28
CA GLU A 167 31.30 6.12 1.37
C GLU A 167 32.50 5.19 1.16
N LYS A 168 32.68 4.22 2.04
CA LYS A 168 33.78 3.22 2.00
C LYS A 168 33.40 1.90 1.34
N LEU A 169 32.14 1.75 0.94
CA LEU A 169 31.65 0.55 0.29
C LEU A 169 32.31 0.35 -1.09
N LEU A 170 32.42 -0.90 -1.50
CA LEU A 170 33.06 -1.27 -2.76
C LEU A 170 32.21 -0.94 -4.00
N GLY A 171 30.89 -0.89 -3.84
CA GLY A 171 29.93 -0.84 -4.95
C GLY A 171 29.48 -2.22 -5.37
N LYS A 172 28.76 -2.35 -6.50
CA LYS A 172 28.31 -3.63 -7.06
C LYS A 172 27.51 -4.49 -6.07
N GLY A 173 26.57 -3.87 -5.34
CA GLY A 173 25.72 -4.56 -4.38
C GLY A 173 26.25 -4.58 -2.93
N ASP A 174 27.45 -4.06 -2.68
CA ASP A 174 27.97 -3.87 -1.31
C ASP A 174 27.15 -2.76 -0.63
N MET A 175 26.54 -3.05 0.52
CA MET A 175 25.59 -2.17 1.20
C MET A 175 25.74 -2.22 2.72
N LEU A 176 25.29 -1.15 3.36
CA LEU A 176 25.05 -1.10 4.81
C LEU A 176 23.54 -1.15 5.06
N PHE A 177 23.12 -2.07 5.89
CA PHE A 177 21.75 -2.25 6.33
C PHE A 177 21.60 -1.88 7.79
N MET A 178 20.62 -1.02 8.09
CA MET A 178 20.20 -0.69 9.44
C MET A 178 18.85 -1.36 9.72
N PRO A 179 18.83 -2.44 10.51
CA PRO A 179 17.58 -3.09 10.90
C PRO A 179 16.73 -2.18 11.82
N PRO A 180 15.40 -2.36 11.85
CA PRO A 180 14.56 -1.63 12.78
C PRO A 180 14.88 -1.99 14.24
N GLY A 181 14.81 -0.99 15.13
CA GLY A 181 15.05 -1.20 16.57
C GLY A 181 16.51 -1.29 17.01
N THR A 182 17.46 -1.10 16.11
CA THR A 182 18.89 -1.03 16.43
C THR A 182 19.62 0.00 15.58
N HIS A 183 20.67 0.59 16.14
CA HIS A 183 21.58 1.48 15.41
C HIS A 183 22.80 0.76 14.85
N ARG A 184 22.88 -0.57 15.02
CA ARG A 184 23.99 -1.36 14.53
C ARG A 184 23.86 -1.60 13.04
N LEU A 185 24.81 -1.11 12.27
CA LEU A 185 24.89 -1.34 10.84
C LEU A 185 25.42 -2.75 10.54
N LEU A 186 24.75 -3.45 9.64
CA LEU A 186 25.20 -4.73 9.09
C LEU A 186 25.70 -4.48 7.67
N ARG A 187 26.92 -4.93 7.37
CA ARG A 187 27.43 -4.93 6.01
C ARG A 187 26.98 -6.19 5.30
N ILE A 188 26.30 -6.03 4.20
CA ILE A 188 25.73 -7.11 3.40
C ILE A 188 26.16 -6.89 1.94
N HIS A 189 26.35 -7.97 1.19
CA HIS A 189 26.61 -7.91 -0.22
C HIS A 189 25.40 -8.51 -0.97
N GLY A 190 24.68 -7.66 -1.72
CA GLY A 190 23.60 -8.10 -2.59
C GLY A 190 24.12 -8.92 -3.77
N ALA A 191 23.44 -10.00 -4.08
CA ALA A 191 23.76 -10.79 -5.27
C ALA A 191 23.50 -9.96 -6.55
N MET A 192 24.32 -10.16 -7.57
CA MET A 192 24.08 -9.60 -8.89
C MET A 192 22.90 -10.35 -9.53
N VAL A 193 21.97 -9.60 -10.08
CA VAL A 193 20.85 -10.14 -10.89
C VAL A 193 21.00 -9.55 -12.29
N SER A 194 21.10 -10.39 -13.31
CA SER A 194 21.21 -9.96 -14.70
C SER A 194 19.84 -9.61 -15.30
N ASP A 195 19.84 -8.84 -16.36
CA ASP A 195 18.61 -8.51 -17.09
C ASP A 195 17.90 -9.76 -17.64
N GLU A 196 18.68 -10.77 -18.03
CA GLU A 196 18.14 -12.05 -18.49
C GLU A 196 17.41 -12.81 -17.37
N GLU A 197 17.95 -12.80 -16.15
CA GLU A 197 17.31 -13.41 -14.99
C GLU A 197 16.03 -12.64 -14.62
N ILE A 198 16.05 -11.31 -14.67
CA ILE A 198 14.87 -10.48 -14.46
C ILE A 198 13.79 -10.82 -15.49
N GLN A 199 14.13 -10.93 -16.77
CA GLN A 199 13.17 -11.27 -17.83
C GLN A 199 12.56 -12.68 -17.63
N LYS A 200 13.35 -13.67 -17.21
CA LYS A 200 12.85 -15.02 -16.90
C LYS A 200 11.83 -14.99 -15.75
N ILE A 201 12.15 -14.25 -14.67
CA ILE A 201 11.24 -14.08 -13.51
C ILE A 201 9.95 -13.38 -13.93
N ILE A 202 10.05 -12.29 -14.70
CA ILE A 202 8.88 -11.55 -15.20
C ILE A 202 8.01 -12.43 -16.08
N SER A 203 8.59 -13.23 -16.99
CA SER A 203 7.86 -14.14 -17.85
C SER A 203 7.10 -15.18 -17.02
N PHE A 204 7.76 -15.82 -16.07
CA PHE A 204 7.16 -16.79 -15.16
C PHE A 204 5.98 -16.19 -14.36
N ILE A 205 6.11 -14.95 -13.86
CA ILE A 205 5.02 -14.28 -13.14
C ILE A 205 3.85 -13.95 -14.07
N LYS A 206 4.13 -13.49 -15.29
CA LYS A 206 3.09 -13.15 -16.28
C LYS A 206 2.29 -14.36 -16.76
N GLU A 207 2.90 -15.53 -16.80
CA GLU A 207 2.22 -16.80 -17.15
C GLU A 207 1.17 -17.19 -16.11
N GLN A 208 1.38 -16.85 -14.83
CA GLN A 208 0.47 -17.20 -13.74
C GLN A 208 -0.83 -16.40 -13.76
N LYS A 209 -0.77 -15.09 -14.03
CA LYS A 209 -1.94 -14.22 -14.07
C LYS A 209 -1.68 -12.96 -14.87
N LYS A 210 -2.65 -12.56 -15.68
CA LYS A 210 -2.62 -11.25 -16.36
C LYS A 210 -2.92 -10.13 -15.35
N PRO A 211 -2.22 -8.97 -15.44
CA PRO A 211 -2.48 -7.84 -14.55
C PRO A 211 -3.85 -7.24 -14.84
N THR A 212 -4.56 -6.88 -13.78
CA THR A 212 -5.81 -6.11 -13.85
C THR A 212 -5.52 -4.70 -13.35
N TYR A 213 -5.75 -3.69 -14.19
CA TYR A 213 -5.49 -2.28 -13.83
C TYR A 213 -6.76 -1.67 -13.24
N LYS A 214 -6.59 -0.90 -12.14
CA LYS A 214 -7.66 -0.10 -11.52
C LYS A 214 -7.46 1.37 -11.91
N ASP A 215 -8.09 1.82 -12.98
CA ASP A 215 -7.97 3.20 -13.47
C ASP A 215 -8.61 4.23 -12.51
N GLN A 216 -9.56 3.80 -11.70
CA GLN A 216 -10.25 4.62 -10.67
C GLN A 216 -9.30 5.26 -9.65
N ILE A 217 -8.09 4.71 -9.44
CA ILE A 217 -7.08 5.28 -8.52
C ILE A 217 -6.73 6.73 -8.87
N PHE A 218 -6.88 7.11 -10.14
CA PHE A 218 -6.50 8.44 -10.64
C PHE A 218 -7.69 9.39 -10.81
N GLU A 219 -8.94 8.92 -10.73
CA GLU A 219 -10.16 9.73 -10.90
C GLU A 219 -10.49 10.51 -9.63
N VAL A 220 -10.19 9.98 -8.46
CA VAL A 220 -10.45 10.62 -7.16
C VAL A 220 -9.71 11.96 -7.00
N ALA A 221 -8.55 12.13 -7.64
CA ALA A 221 -7.77 13.37 -7.57
C ALA A 221 -8.40 14.56 -8.33
N VAL A 222 -9.43 14.33 -9.17
CA VAL A 222 -10.07 15.37 -9.97
C VAL A 222 -11.26 15.99 -9.22
N THR A 223 -11.90 15.22 -8.33
CA THR A 223 -13.10 15.66 -7.59
C THR A 223 -12.78 16.57 -6.40
N ASP A 224 -11.59 16.46 -5.81
CA ASP A 224 -11.23 17.30 -4.65
C ASP A 224 -10.88 18.75 -5.03
N LYS A 225 -10.52 19.01 -6.30
CA LYS A 225 -10.32 20.38 -6.81
C LYS A 225 -11.62 21.13 -7.12
N GLY A 226 -12.74 20.43 -7.20
CA GLY A 226 -14.08 21.04 -7.41
C GLY A 226 -14.70 21.62 -6.13
N LYS A 227 -14.33 21.08 -4.96
CA LYS A 227 -14.90 21.54 -3.68
C LYS A 227 -14.16 22.72 -3.04
N THR A 228 -12.90 22.95 -3.40
CA THR A 228 -12.10 24.07 -2.88
C THR A 228 -12.41 25.41 -3.57
N LYS A 229 -13.06 25.42 -4.74
CA LYS A 229 -13.42 26.67 -5.43
C LYS A 229 -14.77 27.27 -5.01
N GLU A 230 -15.64 26.52 -4.37
CA GLU A 230 -16.91 27.05 -3.84
C GLU A 230 -16.81 27.61 -2.41
N ALA A 231 -15.71 27.35 -1.69
CA ALA A 231 -15.49 27.85 -0.34
C ALA A 231 -14.74 29.20 -0.31
N GLU A 232 -14.06 29.60 -1.39
CA GLU A 232 -13.35 30.89 -1.45
C GLU A 232 -14.21 32.07 -1.97
N ASP A 233 -15.41 31.79 -2.52
CA ASP A 233 -16.27 32.84 -3.10
C ASP A 233 -17.33 33.35 -2.12
N TYR A 234 -17.29 32.94 -0.83
CA TYR A 234 -18.26 33.33 0.19
C TYR A 234 -17.78 34.35 1.22
N ASP A 235 -16.51 34.78 1.18
CA ASP A 235 -15.93 35.67 2.21
C ASP A 235 -15.65 37.11 1.74
N GLU A 236 -16.05 37.50 0.52
CA GLU A 236 -15.87 38.90 0.02
C GLU A 236 -17.14 39.74 -0.02
N ARG A 237 -18.20 39.42 0.75
CA ARG A 237 -19.45 40.21 0.74
C ARG A 237 -19.88 40.76 2.10
N TYR A 238 -19.00 40.85 3.08
CA TYR A 238 -19.31 41.60 4.31
C TYR A 238 -18.05 42.28 4.81
N ASP A 239 -17.76 43.47 4.25
CA ASP A 239 -17.28 44.67 4.92
C ASP A 239 -17.82 45.90 4.18
#